data_f55da05c7718d129eae23a94618352cf
#
_entry.id   f55da05c7718d129eae23a94618352cf
#
_cell.length_a   1.000
_cell.length_b   1.000
_cell.length_c   1.000
_cell.angle_alpha   90.00
_cell.angle_beta   90.00
_cell.angle_gamma   90.00
#
_symmetry.space_group_name_H-M   'P 1'
#
loop_
_entity.id
_entity.type
_entity.pdbx_description
1 polymer ?
#
loop_
_entity_poly.entity_id
_entity_poly.type
_entity_poly.pdbx_seq_one_letter_code
_entity_poly.pdbx_strand_id
1 'polypeptide(L)'
;MKNILSIQSHVAYGYVGNRAAVFPLQRLGHDVWAVNTVQFSNHTGYGAWTGDVFSPEHVAAVIEGIAERGALARCDAVLSGYMGDAALGTAILDAVRRVRAGNPDAVYCCDPVMGDVGRGFFVRPGIREFMTERAVPAADVVTPNQFELEVLSGRTVATMEDALAATAAVRALGPRLVMVTSLTRNEADPETIELLLDGPDGAWLAVTPRVPLDPAPNGAGDAVAALFLAKLLDGGDPAAALAHASSAIWGVIEATRRAGTRELALIPAQNELVEPTRRFTVQKVR
;
A
#
# COMPACT_ATOMS: atom_id res chain seq x y z
N MET A 1 -17.25 7.54 8.52
CA MET A 1 -16.16 8.36 7.95
C MET A 1 -14.98 8.30 8.90
N LYS A 2 -13.80 7.98 8.41
CA LYS A 2 -12.54 7.91 9.15
C LYS A 2 -11.58 8.99 8.66
N ASN A 3 -10.68 9.44 9.51
CA ASN A 3 -9.64 10.41 9.18
C ASN A 3 -8.31 9.68 9.00
N ILE A 4 -7.67 9.85 7.87
CA ILE A 4 -6.45 9.12 7.50
C ILE A 4 -5.34 10.11 7.18
N LEU A 5 -4.20 10.00 7.89
CA LEU A 5 -2.98 10.74 7.56
C LEU A 5 -2.18 9.88 6.55
N SER A 6 -2.11 10.33 5.30
CA SER A 6 -1.40 9.63 4.23
C SER A 6 -0.05 10.30 3.95
N ILE A 7 1.06 9.63 4.26
CA ILE A 7 2.43 10.15 4.11
C ILE A 7 3.13 9.34 3.02
N GLN A 8 3.08 9.83 1.79
CA GLN A 8 3.56 9.10 0.61
C GLN A 8 4.12 10.05 -0.45
N SER A 9 4.68 9.49 -1.53
CA SER A 9 5.08 10.28 -2.70
C SER A 9 3.89 10.94 -3.38
N HIS A 10 4.19 11.97 -4.17
CA HIS A 10 3.19 12.62 -5.03
C HIS A 10 3.79 12.92 -6.41
N VAL A 11 3.01 12.69 -7.45
CA VAL A 11 3.35 13.06 -8.83
C VAL A 11 2.28 13.97 -9.42
N ALA A 12 2.71 14.91 -10.28
CA ALA A 12 1.76 15.79 -10.98
C ALA A 12 1.01 15.02 -12.08
N TYR A 13 1.73 14.20 -12.84
CA TYR A 13 1.19 13.36 -13.91
C TYR A 13 1.29 11.88 -13.53
N GLY A 14 0.19 11.16 -13.69
CA GLY A 14 0.08 9.74 -13.36
C GLY A 14 -0.46 9.47 -11.94
N TYR A 15 -0.47 8.20 -11.55
CA TYR A 15 -1.09 7.73 -10.32
C TYR A 15 -0.14 6.81 -9.53
N VAL A 16 0.62 7.39 -8.60
CA VAL A 16 1.42 6.67 -7.59
C VAL A 16 1.34 7.41 -6.26
N GLY A 17 1.64 6.73 -5.16
CA GLY A 17 1.64 7.31 -3.82
C GLY A 17 0.31 8.00 -3.49
N ASN A 18 0.34 9.21 -2.96
CA ASN A 18 -0.87 9.99 -2.62
C ASN A 18 -1.82 10.18 -3.82
N ARG A 19 -1.31 10.28 -5.05
CA ARG A 19 -2.17 10.38 -6.25
C ARG A 19 -2.96 9.11 -6.52
N ALA A 20 -2.45 7.95 -6.14
CA ALA A 20 -3.14 6.67 -6.29
C ALA A 20 -3.98 6.31 -5.05
N ALA A 21 -3.57 6.73 -3.85
CA ALA A 21 -4.21 6.34 -2.59
C ALA A 21 -5.34 7.28 -2.15
N VAL A 22 -5.16 8.60 -2.27
CA VAL A 22 -6.10 9.61 -1.71
C VAL A 22 -7.48 9.51 -2.34
N PHE A 23 -7.54 9.45 -3.67
CA PHE A 23 -8.83 9.41 -4.36
C PHE A 23 -9.66 8.15 -4.03
N PRO A 24 -9.11 6.92 -4.04
CA PRO A 24 -9.83 5.74 -3.57
C PRO A 24 -10.35 5.85 -2.14
N LEU A 25 -9.53 6.32 -1.20
CA LEU A 25 -9.93 6.54 0.19
C LEU A 25 -11.10 7.51 0.30
N GLN A 26 -11.04 8.66 -0.39
CA GLN A 26 -12.10 9.66 -0.41
C GLN A 26 -13.37 9.14 -1.10
N ARG A 27 -13.23 8.37 -2.19
CA ARG A 27 -14.38 7.73 -2.86
C ARG A 27 -15.10 6.71 -1.98
N LEU A 28 -14.38 6.11 -1.04
CA LEU A 28 -14.94 5.21 -0.01
C LEU A 28 -15.46 5.97 1.23
N GLY A 29 -15.46 7.31 1.21
CA GLY A 29 -16.10 8.13 2.23
C GLY A 29 -15.21 8.48 3.44
N HIS A 30 -13.86 8.37 3.30
CA HIS A 30 -12.91 8.78 4.33
C HIS A 30 -12.35 10.17 4.07
N ASP A 31 -12.01 10.92 5.12
CA ASP A 31 -11.24 12.15 5.02
C ASP A 31 -9.74 11.83 5.01
N VAL A 32 -8.97 12.45 4.11
CA VAL A 32 -7.56 12.13 3.92
C VAL A 32 -6.71 13.39 3.97
N TRP A 33 -5.76 13.40 4.91
CA TRP A 33 -4.76 14.45 5.06
C TRP A 33 -3.47 13.98 4.41
N ALA A 34 -3.24 14.45 3.17
CA ALA A 34 -2.09 14.03 2.40
C ALA A 34 -0.85 14.88 2.72
N VAL A 35 0.21 14.21 3.16
CA VAL A 35 1.55 14.78 3.33
C VAL A 35 2.48 14.12 2.31
N ASN A 36 3.09 14.93 1.45
CA ASN A 36 3.94 14.42 0.38
C ASN A 36 5.38 14.26 0.86
N THR A 37 6.00 13.12 0.54
CA THR A 37 7.44 12.86 0.77
C THR A 37 8.29 13.39 -0.38
N VAL A 38 7.72 13.42 -1.57
CA VAL A 38 8.31 13.98 -2.79
C VAL A 38 7.23 14.68 -3.60
N GLN A 39 7.63 15.64 -4.43
CA GLN A 39 6.81 16.20 -5.50
C GLN A 39 7.54 16.01 -6.81
N PHE A 40 7.12 15.06 -7.64
CA PHE A 40 7.71 14.82 -8.96
C PHE A 40 6.74 15.15 -10.09
N SER A 41 7.28 15.41 -11.27
CA SER A 41 6.48 15.60 -12.48
C SER A 41 5.68 14.35 -12.84
N ASN A 42 6.31 13.18 -12.73
CA ASN A 42 5.78 11.85 -13.05
C ASN A 42 6.54 10.78 -12.25
N HIS A 43 6.06 9.56 -12.22
CA HIS A 43 6.74 8.47 -11.53
C HIS A 43 8.03 8.03 -12.24
N THR A 44 8.95 7.47 -11.47
CA THR A 44 10.28 7.05 -11.95
C THR A 44 10.27 5.97 -13.03
N GLY A 45 9.17 5.25 -13.19
CA GLY A 45 8.97 4.26 -14.26
C GLY A 45 8.99 4.81 -15.68
N TYR A 46 9.00 6.14 -15.86
CA TYR A 46 9.24 6.80 -17.16
C TYR A 46 10.73 6.92 -17.51
N GLY A 47 11.64 6.60 -16.58
CA GLY A 47 13.08 6.70 -16.78
C GLY A 47 13.64 8.10 -16.53
N ALA A 48 12.82 9.14 -16.66
CA ALA A 48 13.19 10.53 -16.35
C ALA A 48 12.03 11.25 -15.65
N TRP A 49 12.36 12.13 -14.72
CA TRP A 49 11.41 12.97 -13.99
C TRP A 49 12.10 14.24 -13.49
N THR A 50 11.31 15.24 -13.10
CA THR A 50 11.76 16.46 -12.44
C THR A 50 11.02 16.66 -11.13
N GLY A 51 11.53 17.50 -10.24
CA GLY A 51 10.96 17.81 -8.93
C GLY A 51 11.86 17.41 -7.77
N ASP A 52 11.35 17.55 -6.56
CA ASP A 52 12.15 17.50 -5.33
C ASP A 52 11.71 16.37 -4.40
N VAL A 53 12.67 15.84 -3.64
CA VAL A 53 12.44 15.06 -2.43
C VAL A 53 12.40 16.08 -1.28
N PHE A 54 11.31 16.08 -0.51
CA PHE A 54 11.19 16.98 0.63
C PHE A 54 12.13 16.58 1.77
N SER A 55 12.61 17.57 2.51
CA SER A 55 13.44 17.28 3.68
C SER A 55 12.61 16.73 4.84
N PRO A 56 13.22 15.99 5.78
CA PRO A 56 12.55 15.54 6.99
C PRO A 56 11.95 16.70 7.80
N GLU A 57 12.61 17.85 7.84
CA GLU A 57 12.15 19.05 8.55
C GLU A 57 10.89 19.64 7.89
N HIS A 58 10.82 19.62 6.54
CA HIS A 58 9.63 20.06 5.82
C HIS A 58 8.43 19.17 6.16
N VAL A 59 8.59 17.85 6.06
CA VAL A 59 7.52 16.89 6.35
C VAL A 59 7.09 16.99 7.83
N ALA A 60 8.05 17.09 8.75
CA ALA A 60 7.77 17.28 10.16
C ALA A 60 7.02 18.59 10.44
N ALA A 61 7.37 19.70 9.79
CA ALA A 61 6.71 21.00 9.95
C ALA A 61 5.25 20.95 9.45
N VAL A 62 4.97 20.26 8.32
CA VAL A 62 3.58 20.06 7.85
C VAL A 62 2.77 19.26 8.86
N ILE A 63 3.33 18.16 9.40
CA ILE A 63 2.67 17.34 10.43
C ILE A 63 2.46 18.16 11.71
N GLU A 64 3.42 18.99 12.12
CA GLU A 64 3.27 19.90 13.26
C GLU A 64 2.11 20.87 13.07
N GLY A 65 2.02 21.49 11.90
CA GLY A 65 0.90 22.39 11.58
C GLY A 65 -0.47 21.69 11.65
N ILE A 66 -0.56 20.40 11.30
CA ILE A 66 -1.76 19.57 11.50
C ILE A 66 -2.02 19.33 12.99
N ALA A 67 -0.97 19.03 13.74
CA ALA A 67 -1.03 18.76 15.18
C ALA A 67 -1.51 19.97 16.00
N GLU A 68 -1.03 21.18 15.67
CA GLU A 68 -1.45 22.45 16.30
C GLU A 68 -2.96 22.73 16.16
N ARG A 69 -3.62 22.12 15.18
CA ARG A 69 -5.09 22.19 15.01
C ARG A 69 -5.82 21.12 15.79
N GLY A 70 -5.10 20.32 16.61
CA GLY A 70 -5.68 19.22 17.37
C GLY A 70 -6.19 18.07 16.49
N ALA A 71 -5.80 18.02 15.20
CA ALA A 71 -6.35 17.06 14.26
C ALA A 71 -5.78 15.63 14.47
N LEU A 72 -4.51 15.49 14.91
CA LEU A 72 -3.90 14.18 15.10
C LEU A 72 -4.63 13.29 16.10
N ALA A 73 -5.27 13.88 17.14
CA ALA A 73 -6.08 13.14 18.10
C ALA A 73 -7.37 12.54 17.50
N ARG A 74 -7.76 12.98 16.32
CA ARG A 74 -8.93 12.46 15.57
C ARG A 74 -8.53 11.59 14.39
N CYS A 75 -7.23 11.32 14.21
CA CYS A 75 -6.71 10.47 13.17
C CYS A 75 -6.99 9.00 13.50
N ASP A 76 -7.67 8.29 12.61
CA ASP A 76 -8.00 6.87 12.77
C ASP A 76 -6.93 5.95 12.17
N ALA A 77 -6.16 6.44 11.20
CA ALA A 77 -5.08 5.67 10.61
C ALA A 77 -3.97 6.55 10.02
N VAL A 78 -2.75 6.00 10.03
CA VAL A 78 -1.63 6.50 9.23
C VAL A 78 -1.36 5.50 8.11
N LEU A 79 -1.27 5.99 6.88
CA LEU A 79 -0.82 5.21 5.71
C LEU A 79 0.51 5.77 5.23
N SER A 80 1.55 4.96 5.22
CA SER A 80 2.84 5.35 4.63
C SER A 80 3.18 4.48 3.42
N GLY A 81 3.91 5.03 2.48
CA GLY A 81 4.39 4.33 1.29
C GLY A 81 5.77 4.82 0.87
N TYR A 82 5.96 5.04 -0.44
CA TYR A 82 7.25 5.46 -0.96
C TYR A 82 7.76 6.74 -0.30
N MET A 83 9.01 6.70 0.13
CA MET A 83 9.77 7.84 0.60
C MET A 83 11.01 8.04 -0.28
N GLY A 84 11.33 9.27 -0.61
CA GLY A 84 12.48 9.57 -1.48
C GLY A 84 13.83 9.48 -0.77
N ASP A 85 13.85 9.47 0.58
CA ASP A 85 15.05 9.41 1.40
C ASP A 85 14.78 8.72 2.74
N ALA A 86 15.73 7.93 3.24
CA ALA A 86 15.61 7.19 4.51
C ALA A 86 15.45 8.13 5.73
N ALA A 87 16.00 9.33 5.67
CA ALA A 87 15.89 10.32 6.73
C ALA A 87 14.43 10.74 7.02
N LEU A 88 13.54 10.67 6.02
CA LEU A 88 12.09 10.91 6.18
C LEU A 88 11.42 9.91 7.13
N GLY A 89 11.98 8.73 7.27
CA GLY A 89 11.43 7.67 8.10
C GLY A 89 11.23 8.08 9.56
N THR A 90 12.12 8.93 10.09
CA THR A 90 11.97 9.43 11.46
C THR A 90 10.73 10.31 11.60
N ALA A 91 10.46 11.20 10.65
CA ALA A 91 9.26 12.05 10.65
C ALA A 91 7.97 11.21 10.53
N ILE A 92 7.99 10.14 9.70
CA ILE A 92 6.86 9.22 9.56
C ILE A 92 6.55 8.52 10.89
N LEU A 93 7.56 7.92 11.53
CA LEU A 93 7.35 7.22 12.79
C LEU A 93 7.01 8.17 13.96
N ASP A 94 7.50 9.41 13.92
CA ASP A 94 7.07 10.44 14.87
C ASP A 94 5.59 10.77 14.71
N ALA A 95 5.12 10.92 13.46
CA ALA A 95 3.71 11.12 13.17
C ALA A 95 2.84 9.96 13.70
N VAL A 96 3.24 8.71 13.45
CA VAL A 96 2.56 7.52 13.98
C VAL A 96 2.48 7.56 15.51
N ARG A 97 3.59 7.85 16.18
CA ARG A 97 3.66 7.94 17.65
C ARG A 97 2.71 9.01 18.20
N ARG A 98 2.67 10.19 17.55
CA ARG A 98 1.82 11.32 17.94
C ARG A 98 0.34 11.04 17.72
N VAL A 99 0.00 10.39 16.59
CA VAL A 99 -1.37 9.95 16.32
C VAL A 99 -1.81 8.96 17.40
N ARG A 100 -1.01 7.94 17.71
CA ARG A 100 -1.33 6.94 18.74
C ARG A 100 -1.37 7.52 20.17
N ALA A 101 -0.64 8.59 20.42
CA ALA A 101 -0.74 9.31 21.71
C ALA A 101 -2.11 9.98 21.89
N GLY A 102 -2.74 10.43 20.81
CA GLY A 102 -4.08 11.02 20.82
C GLY A 102 -5.21 10.02 20.58
N ASN A 103 -4.95 8.98 19.79
CA ASN A 103 -5.88 7.88 19.51
C ASN A 103 -5.13 6.55 19.54
N PRO A 104 -5.14 5.83 20.69
CA PRO A 104 -4.43 4.55 20.84
C PRO A 104 -4.88 3.44 19.88
N ASP A 105 -6.12 3.53 19.38
CA ASP A 105 -6.70 2.56 18.43
C ASP A 105 -6.37 2.87 16.96
N ALA A 106 -5.61 3.93 16.70
CA ALA A 106 -5.23 4.32 15.35
C ALA A 106 -4.33 3.26 14.70
N VAL A 107 -4.71 2.85 13.49
CA VAL A 107 -4.01 1.83 12.71
C VAL A 107 -2.84 2.45 11.94
N TYR A 108 -1.67 1.86 12.03
CA TYR A 108 -0.57 2.17 11.12
C TYR A 108 -0.47 1.12 10.02
N CYS A 109 -0.78 1.52 8.79
CA CYS A 109 -0.60 0.73 7.58
C CYS A 109 0.67 1.20 6.87
N CYS A 110 1.64 0.30 6.74
CA CYS A 110 2.90 0.55 6.04
C CYS A 110 2.91 -0.22 4.71
N ASP A 111 2.95 0.50 3.61
CA ASP A 111 3.33 -0.05 2.32
C ASP A 111 4.85 0.04 2.19
N PRO A 112 5.58 -1.09 2.28
CA PRO A 112 7.04 -1.09 2.44
C PRO A 112 7.75 -0.98 1.09
N VAL A 113 7.45 0.06 0.33
CA VAL A 113 7.93 0.26 -1.04
C VAL A 113 9.46 0.29 -1.11
N MET A 114 10.04 -0.77 -1.70
CA MET A 114 11.50 -0.92 -1.85
C MET A 114 11.91 -1.36 -3.24
N GLY A 115 11.13 -2.18 -3.90
CA GLY A 115 11.49 -2.83 -5.14
C GLY A 115 10.37 -3.66 -5.73
N ASP A 116 10.66 -4.39 -6.81
CA ASP A 116 9.69 -5.27 -7.45
C ASP A 116 10.40 -6.48 -8.11
N VAL A 117 9.65 -7.54 -8.34
CA VAL A 117 10.13 -8.72 -9.06
C VAL A 117 10.61 -8.30 -10.47
N GLY A 118 11.79 -8.75 -10.87
CA GLY A 118 12.39 -8.44 -12.17
C GLY A 118 13.03 -7.04 -12.28
N ARG A 119 12.69 -6.10 -11.38
CA ARG A 119 13.30 -4.75 -11.33
C ARG A 119 14.34 -4.62 -10.22
N GLY A 120 14.23 -5.44 -9.16
CA GLY A 120 15.07 -5.32 -7.97
C GLY A 120 14.76 -4.06 -7.17
N PHE A 121 15.71 -3.62 -6.33
CA PHE A 121 15.58 -2.39 -5.56
C PHE A 121 15.61 -1.15 -6.46
N PHE A 122 14.68 -0.22 -6.23
CA PHE A 122 14.64 1.08 -6.90
C PHE A 122 14.63 2.26 -5.92
N VAL A 123 14.82 1.99 -4.64
CA VAL A 123 14.92 2.99 -3.57
C VAL A 123 16.36 3.36 -3.26
N ARG A 124 16.57 4.51 -2.63
CA ARG A 124 17.89 4.95 -2.18
C ARG A 124 18.44 4.09 -1.04
N PRO A 125 19.78 4.04 -0.85
CA PRO A 125 20.39 3.37 0.30
C PRO A 125 19.78 3.86 1.63
N GLY A 126 19.70 2.95 2.61
CA GLY A 126 19.13 3.21 3.94
C GLY A 126 17.61 3.02 4.05
N ILE A 127 16.88 3.08 2.93
CA ILE A 127 15.41 2.88 2.95
C ILE A 127 15.06 1.42 3.28
N ARG A 128 15.79 0.46 2.71
CA ARG A 128 15.61 -0.96 3.02
C ARG A 128 15.78 -1.23 4.51
N GLU A 129 16.87 -0.76 5.10
CA GLU A 129 17.18 -0.93 6.51
C GLU A 129 16.11 -0.27 7.38
N PHE A 130 15.69 0.96 7.04
CA PHE A 130 14.60 1.64 7.73
C PHE A 130 13.29 0.85 7.68
N MET A 131 12.88 0.34 6.50
CA MET A 131 11.67 -0.45 6.35
C MET A 131 11.72 -1.73 7.18
N THR A 132 12.83 -2.49 7.08
CA THR A 132 12.97 -3.78 7.77
C THR A 132 13.09 -3.65 9.29
N GLU A 133 13.87 -2.66 9.76
CA GLU A 133 14.24 -2.56 11.17
C GLU A 133 13.33 -1.66 12.00
N ARG A 134 12.57 -0.76 11.36
CA ARG A 134 11.82 0.28 12.06
C ARG A 134 10.36 0.42 11.62
N ALA A 135 10.08 0.56 10.32
CA ALA A 135 8.73 0.85 9.84
C ALA A 135 7.81 -0.38 9.98
N VAL A 136 8.24 -1.51 9.45
CA VAL A 136 7.48 -2.77 9.53
C VAL A 136 7.25 -3.21 10.97
N PRO A 137 8.24 -3.23 11.87
CA PRO A 137 8.01 -3.55 13.28
C PRO A 137 7.03 -2.63 14.02
N ALA A 138 6.89 -1.38 13.57
CA ALA A 138 5.95 -0.40 14.16
C ALA A 138 4.53 -0.50 13.59
N ALA A 139 4.34 -1.19 12.46
CA ALA A 139 3.06 -1.24 11.74
C ALA A 139 2.09 -2.29 12.32
N ASP A 140 0.78 -2.03 12.17
CA ASP A 140 -0.29 -3.00 12.43
C ASP A 140 -0.59 -3.82 11.18
N VAL A 141 -0.47 -3.17 10.02
CA VAL A 141 -0.74 -3.74 8.70
C VAL A 141 0.44 -3.41 7.78
N VAL A 142 0.90 -4.40 7.02
CA VAL A 142 1.89 -4.19 5.95
C VAL A 142 1.41 -4.79 4.64
N THR A 143 1.75 -4.12 3.52
CA THR A 143 1.23 -4.47 2.18
C THR A 143 2.33 -4.75 1.16
N PRO A 144 3.30 -5.65 1.46
CA PRO A 144 4.42 -5.92 0.57
C PRO A 144 3.96 -6.58 -0.74
N ASN A 145 4.68 -6.33 -1.83
CA ASN A 145 4.69 -7.24 -2.96
C ASN A 145 5.57 -8.46 -2.65
N GLN A 146 5.65 -9.45 -3.56
CA GLN A 146 6.44 -10.67 -3.31
C GLN A 146 7.93 -10.36 -3.09
N PHE A 147 8.52 -9.47 -3.87
CA PHE A 147 9.94 -9.09 -3.71
C PHE A 147 10.20 -8.49 -2.32
N GLU A 148 9.33 -7.60 -1.90
CA GLU A 148 9.41 -6.96 -0.58
C GLU A 148 9.17 -7.97 0.56
N LEU A 149 8.22 -8.89 0.38
CA LEU A 149 8.00 -10.00 1.33
C LEU A 149 9.25 -10.86 1.50
N GLU A 150 9.93 -11.22 0.41
CA GLU A 150 11.17 -11.98 0.45
C GLU A 150 12.28 -11.21 1.17
N VAL A 151 12.41 -9.91 0.90
CA VAL A 151 13.39 -9.04 1.59
C VAL A 151 13.11 -8.96 3.09
N LEU A 152 11.85 -8.73 3.48
CA LEU A 152 11.44 -8.56 4.88
C LEU A 152 11.55 -9.85 5.67
N SER A 153 11.19 -10.98 5.06
CA SER A 153 11.22 -12.29 5.72
C SER A 153 12.59 -12.99 5.68
N GLY A 154 13.45 -12.57 4.75
CA GLY A 154 14.70 -13.29 4.44
C GLY A 154 14.48 -14.67 3.80
N ARG A 155 13.30 -14.91 3.20
CA ARG A 155 12.90 -16.21 2.62
C ARG A 155 12.55 -16.04 1.15
N THR A 156 12.89 -17.02 0.34
CA THR A 156 12.41 -17.13 -1.04
C THR A 156 10.99 -17.70 -1.05
N VAL A 157 10.15 -17.22 -1.94
CA VAL A 157 8.74 -17.63 -2.06
C VAL A 157 8.51 -18.26 -3.43
N ALA A 158 8.33 -19.58 -3.44
CA ALA A 158 8.07 -20.36 -4.64
C ALA A 158 6.74 -21.15 -4.56
N THR A 159 6.30 -21.49 -3.36
CA THR A 159 5.09 -22.25 -3.08
C THR A 159 4.16 -21.50 -2.13
N MET A 160 2.95 -22.02 -1.92
CA MET A 160 2.04 -21.46 -0.90
C MET A 160 2.60 -21.65 0.51
N GLU A 161 3.26 -22.76 0.78
CA GLU A 161 3.90 -23.02 2.07
C GLU A 161 5.00 -21.98 2.35
N ASP A 162 5.84 -21.67 1.36
CA ASP A 162 6.86 -20.62 1.48
C ASP A 162 6.22 -19.26 1.74
N ALA A 163 5.14 -18.91 1.01
CA ALA A 163 4.44 -17.66 1.18
C ALA A 163 3.87 -17.51 2.60
N LEU A 164 3.23 -18.57 3.13
CA LEU A 164 2.72 -18.59 4.49
C LEU A 164 3.84 -18.52 5.54
N ALA A 165 4.96 -19.18 5.29
CA ALA A 165 6.13 -19.12 6.17
C ALA A 165 6.78 -17.72 6.15
N ALA A 166 6.81 -17.05 4.98
CA ALA A 166 7.34 -15.71 4.82
C ALA A 166 6.43 -14.67 5.51
N THR A 167 5.11 -14.75 5.29
CA THR A 167 4.15 -13.84 5.96
C THR A 167 4.17 -14.01 7.48
N ALA A 168 4.26 -15.25 7.97
CA ALA A 168 4.40 -15.54 9.40
C ALA A 168 5.69 -14.93 9.99
N ALA A 169 6.81 -15.00 9.24
CA ALA A 169 8.07 -14.38 9.65
C ALA A 169 7.94 -12.85 9.73
N VAL A 170 7.28 -12.20 8.76
CA VAL A 170 7.04 -10.75 8.80
C VAL A 170 6.10 -10.38 9.95
N ARG A 171 5.04 -11.17 10.20
CA ARG A 171 4.16 -10.94 11.35
C ARG A 171 4.91 -11.03 12.69
N ALA A 172 5.89 -11.90 12.79
CA ALA A 172 6.73 -12.01 14.00
C ALA A 172 7.59 -10.76 14.27
N LEU A 173 7.77 -9.86 13.30
CA LEU A 173 8.43 -8.58 13.47
C LEU A 173 7.55 -7.53 14.17
N GLY A 174 6.21 -7.68 14.14
CA GLY A 174 5.27 -6.73 14.75
C GLY A 174 3.88 -6.66 14.12
N PRO A 175 3.72 -6.66 12.80
CA PRO A 175 2.41 -6.48 12.16
C PRO A 175 1.41 -7.59 12.52
N ARG A 176 0.16 -7.18 12.76
CA ARG A 176 -0.94 -8.14 12.92
C ARG A 176 -1.39 -8.74 11.60
N LEU A 177 -1.38 -7.92 10.54
CA LEU A 177 -1.83 -8.31 9.20
C LEU A 177 -0.71 -8.07 8.19
N VAL A 178 -0.50 -9.06 7.32
CA VAL A 178 0.38 -8.96 6.15
C VAL A 178 -0.46 -9.27 4.92
N MET A 179 -0.63 -8.29 4.03
CA MET A 179 -1.33 -8.45 2.76
C MET A 179 -0.34 -8.38 1.61
N VAL A 180 0.01 -9.52 1.03
CA VAL A 180 0.86 -9.59 -0.16
C VAL A 180 0.05 -9.16 -1.38
N THR A 181 0.46 -8.07 -2.03
CA THR A 181 -0.33 -7.40 -3.08
C THR A 181 -0.24 -8.06 -4.45
N SER A 182 0.83 -8.81 -4.69
CA SER A 182 1.04 -9.59 -5.92
C SER A 182 1.94 -10.77 -5.60
N LEU A 183 1.38 -11.96 -5.63
CA LEU A 183 2.08 -13.21 -5.36
C LEU A 183 2.13 -14.01 -6.65
N THR A 184 3.32 -14.54 -6.97
CA THR A 184 3.56 -15.46 -8.07
C THR A 184 4.19 -16.72 -7.51
N ARG A 185 3.57 -17.87 -7.73
CA ARG A 185 4.02 -19.16 -7.26
C ARG A 185 4.23 -20.11 -8.44
N ASN A 186 5.13 -21.09 -8.30
CA ASN A 186 5.38 -22.08 -9.35
C ASN A 186 4.12 -22.87 -9.74
N GLU A 187 3.21 -23.09 -8.78
CA GLU A 187 1.97 -23.85 -8.94
C GLU A 187 0.75 -23.00 -9.33
N ALA A 188 0.91 -21.68 -9.37
CA ALA A 188 -0.18 -20.78 -9.73
C ALA A 188 -0.39 -20.76 -11.25
N ASP A 189 -1.64 -20.57 -11.65
CA ASP A 189 -1.96 -20.33 -13.06
C ASP A 189 -1.29 -19.00 -13.51
N PRO A 190 -0.41 -19.00 -14.52
CA PRO A 190 0.26 -17.81 -15.01
C PRO A 190 -0.70 -16.73 -15.53
N GLU A 191 -1.95 -17.10 -15.87
CA GLU A 191 -3.00 -16.18 -16.29
C GLU A 191 -3.73 -15.52 -15.11
N THR A 192 -3.22 -15.68 -13.88
CA THR A 192 -3.80 -15.08 -12.67
C THR A 192 -2.81 -14.22 -11.91
N ILE A 193 -3.34 -13.39 -11.04
CA ILE A 193 -2.62 -12.65 -9.98
C ILE A 193 -3.23 -13.07 -8.65
N GLU A 194 -2.40 -13.40 -7.70
CA GLU A 194 -2.79 -13.78 -6.36
C GLU A 194 -2.49 -12.67 -5.36
N LEU A 195 -3.42 -12.44 -4.43
CA LEU A 195 -3.21 -11.60 -3.25
C LEU A 195 -3.41 -12.49 -2.01
N LEU A 196 -2.44 -12.48 -1.10
CA LEU A 196 -2.47 -13.29 0.11
C LEU A 196 -2.57 -12.39 1.34
N LEU A 197 -3.55 -12.62 2.17
CA LEU A 197 -3.69 -11.99 3.48
C LEU A 197 -3.37 -13.02 4.57
N ASP A 198 -2.47 -12.69 5.47
CA ASP A 198 -2.17 -13.48 6.66
C ASP A 198 -2.41 -12.66 7.94
N GLY A 199 -3.15 -13.23 8.86
CA GLY A 199 -3.51 -12.62 10.13
C GLY A 199 -3.66 -13.62 11.28
N PRO A 200 -4.06 -13.14 12.48
CA PRO A 200 -4.22 -14.01 13.66
C PRO A 200 -5.30 -15.09 13.47
N ASP A 201 -6.36 -14.79 12.69
CA ASP A 201 -7.51 -15.66 12.50
C ASP A 201 -7.39 -16.64 11.33
N GLY A 202 -6.25 -16.57 10.61
CA GLY A 202 -5.95 -17.44 9.47
C GLY A 202 -5.30 -16.70 8.32
N ALA A 203 -5.25 -17.38 7.18
CA ALA A 203 -4.78 -16.81 5.93
C ALA A 203 -5.80 -17.01 4.81
N TRP A 204 -5.93 -16.01 3.94
CA TRP A 204 -6.90 -15.98 2.83
C TRP A 204 -6.22 -15.60 1.53
N LEU A 205 -6.64 -16.25 0.46
CA LEU A 205 -6.15 -16.03 -0.89
C LEU A 205 -7.27 -15.46 -1.77
N ALA A 206 -7.00 -14.34 -2.41
CA ALA A 206 -7.78 -13.83 -3.53
C ALA A 206 -7.05 -14.16 -4.84
N VAL A 207 -7.77 -14.65 -5.83
CA VAL A 207 -7.24 -14.96 -7.16
C VAL A 207 -8.04 -14.17 -8.19
N THR A 208 -7.34 -13.37 -8.99
CA THR A 208 -7.94 -12.56 -10.06
C THR A 208 -7.31 -12.91 -11.41
N PRO A 209 -8.04 -12.85 -12.53
CA PRO A 209 -7.43 -12.97 -13.84
C PRO A 209 -6.34 -11.91 -14.05
N ARG A 210 -5.24 -12.30 -14.64
CA ARG A 210 -4.21 -11.37 -15.08
C ARG A 210 -4.76 -10.53 -16.24
N VAL A 211 -4.65 -9.21 -16.10
CA VAL A 211 -4.97 -8.29 -17.19
C VAL A 211 -3.68 -8.01 -17.95
N PRO A 212 -3.61 -8.35 -19.26
CA PRO A 212 -2.39 -8.16 -20.03
C PRO A 212 -2.17 -6.68 -20.32
N LEU A 213 -1.14 -6.11 -19.67
CA LEU A 213 -0.66 -4.74 -19.85
C LEU A 213 0.86 -4.74 -19.90
N ASP A 214 1.43 -4.13 -20.93
CA ASP A 214 2.87 -3.95 -21.10
C ASP A 214 3.18 -2.50 -21.51
N PRO A 215 3.86 -1.73 -20.64
CA PRO A 215 4.24 -2.08 -19.28
C PRO A 215 3.04 -2.14 -18.32
N ALA A 216 3.17 -2.92 -17.25
CA ALA A 216 2.19 -2.91 -16.17
C ALA A 216 2.10 -1.50 -15.54
N PRO A 217 0.89 -1.02 -15.16
CA PRO A 217 0.73 0.32 -14.62
C PRO A 217 1.38 0.44 -13.23
N ASN A 218 2.08 1.55 -13.01
CA ASN A 218 2.55 1.89 -11.65
C ASN A 218 1.39 2.37 -10.78
N GLY A 219 1.53 2.24 -9.46
CA GLY A 219 0.56 2.73 -8.49
C GLY A 219 -0.58 1.77 -8.14
N ALA A 220 -0.64 0.58 -8.76
CA ALA A 220 -1.62 -0.43 -8.39
C ALA A 220 -1.43 -0.91 -6.94
N GLY A 221 -0.18 -1.03 -6.47
CA GLY A 221 0.17 -1.33 -5.08
C GLY A 221 -0.37 -0.25 -4.13
N ASP A 222 -0.07 1.02 -4.40
CA ASP A 222 -0.56 2.16 -3.60
C ASP A 222 -2.10 2.17 -3.52
N ALA A 223 -2.77 1.92 -4.65
CA ALA A 223 -4.23 1.92 -4.71
C ALA A 223 -4.84 0.72 -3.94
N VAL A 224 -4.28 -0.48 -4.08
CA VAL A 224 -4.80 -1.67 -3.39
C VAL A 224 -4.56 -1.59 -1.88
N ALA A 225 -3.42 -1.06 -1.44
CA ALA A 225 -3.15 -0.82 -0.03
C ALA A 225 -4.18 0.16 0.58
N ALA A 226 -4.48 1.25 -0.13
CA ALA A 226 -5.48 2.22 0.27
C ALA A 226 -6.90 1.61 0.34
N LEU A 227 -7.30 0.84 -0.69
CA LEU A 227 -8.60 0.16 -0.73
C LEU A 227 -8.76 -0.84 0.41
N PHE A 228 -7.71 -1.63 0.67
CA PHE A 228 -7.70 -2.59 1.78
C PHE A 228 -7.84 -1.88 3.12
N LEU A 229 -7.02 -0.85 3.36
CA LEU A 229 -7.08 -0.06 4.60
C LEU A 229 -8.45 0.56 4.82
N ALA A 230 -9.05 1.17 3.78
CA ALA A 230 -10.38 1.76 3.88
C ALA A 230 -11.42 0.74 4.36
N LYS A 231 -11.46 -0.44 3.72
CA LYS A 231 -12.43 -1.48 4.08
C LYS A 231 -12.17 -2.10 5.45
N LEU A 232 -10.90 -2.18 5.85
CA LEU A 232 -10.54 -2.62 7.20
C LEU A 232 -11.05 -1.62 8.26
N LEU A 233 -10.91 -0.32 8.01
CA LEU A 233 -11.35 0.76 8.90
C LEU A 233 -12.88 0.88 8.99
N ASP A 234 -13.63 0.42 8.00
CA ASP A 234 -15.10 0.34 8.03
C ASP A 234 -15.62 -0.71 9.02
N GLY A 235 -14.73 -1.36 9.78
CA GLY A 235 -15.07 -2.45 10.70
C GLY A 235 -15.29 -3.78 9.99
N GLY A 236 -14.80 -3.87 8.75
CA GLY A 236 -14.86 -5.07 7.94
C GLY A 236 -13.98 -6.19 8.46
N ASP A 237 -14.40 -7.41 8.20
CA ASP A 237 -13.56 -8.58 8.29
C ASP A 237 -12.37 -8.43 7.32
N PRO A 238 -11.11 -8.72 7.75
CA PRO A 238 -9.94 -8.63 6.87
C PRO A 238 -10.06 -9.43 5.57
N ALA A 239 -10.74 -10.56 5.58
CA ALA A 239 -11.01 -11.35 4.38
C ALA A 239 -11.98 -10.62 3.43
N ALA A 240 -13.02 -9.97 3.96
CA ALA A 240 -13.92 -9.14 3.16
C ALA A 240 -13.21 -7.90 2.59
N ALA A 241 -12.30 -7.29 3.36
CA ALA A 241 -11.48 -6.19 2.90
C ALA A 241 -10.55 -6.62 1.73
N LEU A 242 -9.92 -7.80 1.82
CA LEU A 242 -9.14 -8.39 0.73
C LEU A 242 -9.99 -8.63 -0.52
N ALA A 243 -11.18 -9.23 -0.36
CA ALA A 243 -12.10 -9.51 -1.47
C ALA A 243 -12.53 -8.22 -2.19
N HIS A 244 -12.82 -7.16 -1.44
CA HIS A 244 -13.15 -5.86 -2.02
C HIS A 244 -11.95 -5.23 -2.73
N ALA A 245 -10.81 -5.14 -2.06
CA ALA A 245 -9.61 -4.51 -2.62
C ALA A 245 -9.14 -5.18 -3.90
N SER A 246 -9.10 -6.53 -3.92
CA SER A 246 -8.74 -7.30 -5.12
C SER A 246 -9.73 -7.11 -6.27
N SER A 247 -11.02 -7.03 -5.98
CA SER A 247 -12.07 -6.81 -6.97
C SER A 247 -12.00 -5.40 -7.56
N ALA A 248 -11.87 -4.39 -6.70
CA ALA A 248 -11.81 -2.99 -7.11
C ALA A 248 -10.56 -2.69 -7.94
N ILE A 249 -9.39 -3.13 -7.49
CA ILE A 249 -8.15 -2.89 -8.26
C ILE A 249 -8.16 -3.61 -9.60
N TRP A 250 -8.71 -4.83 -9.66
CA TRP A 250 -8.88 -5.55 -10.91
C TRP A 250 -9.75 -4.76 -11.90
N GLY A 251 -10.87 -4.20 -11.45
CA GLY A 251 -11.77 -3.36 -12.26
C GLY A 251 -11.06 -2.12 -12.82
N VAL A 252 -10.24 -1.46 -11.98
CA VAL A 252 -9.42 -0.31 -12.41
C VAL A 252 -8.39 -0.71 -13.46
N ILE A 253 -7.67 -1.82 -13.25
CA ILE A 253 -6.64 -2.31 -14.19
C ILE A 253 -7.29 -2.71 -15.54
N GLU A 254 -8.45 -3.38 -15.51
CA GLU A 254 -9.19 -3.73 -16.72
C GLU A 254 -9.71 -2.48 -17.46
N ALA A 255 -10.16 -1.45 -16.74
CA ALA A 255 -10.51 -0.17 -17.33
C ALA A 255 -9.29 0.54 -17.95
N THR A 256 -8.14 0.45 -17.31
CA THR A 256 -6.86 0.95 -17.82
C THR A 256 -6.50 0.29 -19.15
N ARG A 257 -6.62 -1.03 -19.22
CA ARG A 257 -6.40 -1.81 -20.45
C ARG A 257 -7.35 -1.38 -21.58
N ARG A 258 -8.64 -1.24 -21.28
CA ARG A 258 -9.65 -0.81 -22.26
C ARG A 258 -9.40 0.61 -22.77
N ALA A 259 -8.91 1.49 -21.89
CA ALA A 259 -8.58 2.86 -22.27
C ALA A 259 -7.27 2.97 -23.06
N GLY A 260 -6.45 1.91 -23.11
CA GLY A 260 -5.15 1.92 -23.78
C GLY A 260 -4.17 2.93 -23.18
N THR A 261 -4.32 3.25 -21.87
CA THR A 261 -3.45 4.21 -21.18
C THR A 261 -2.38 3.49 -20.37
N ARG A 262 -1.24 4.14 -20.21
CA ARG A 262 -0.17 3.67 -19.34
C ARG A 262 -0.49 3.90 -17.84
N GLU A 263 -1.24 4.98 -17.57
CA GLU A 263 -1.60 5.38 -16.22
C GLU A 263 -2.92 4.72 -15.79
N LEU A 264 -3.05 4.44 -14.48
CA LEU A 264 -4.28 3.85 -13.94
C LEU A 264 -5.50 4.71 -14.27
N ALA A 265 -6.55 4.09 -14.78
CA ALA A 265 -7.82 4.74 -15.10
C ALA A 265 -8.68 4.97 -13.84
N LEU A 266 -8.10 5.49 -12.75
CA LEU A 266 -8.77 5.66 -11.45
C LEU A 266 -10.05 6.51 -11.57
N ILE A 267 -9.98 7.64 -12.29
CA ILE A 267 -11.13 8.55 -12.44
C ILE A 267 -12.22 7.94 -13.33
N PRO A 268 -11.92 7.44 -14.54
CA PRO A 268 -12.94 6.78 -15.37
C PRO A 268 -13.56 5.56 -14.68
N ALA A 269 -12.77 4.80 -13.91
CA ALA A 269 -13.21 3.59 -13.22
C ALA A 269 -13.61 3.82 -11.74
N GLN A 270 -13.91 5.07 -11.35
CA GLN A 270 -14.16 5.40 -9.95
C GLN A 270 -15.30 4.61 -9.29
N ASN A 271 -16.26 4.09 -10.07
CA ASN A 271 -17.32 3.27 -9.53
C ASN A 271 -16.83 1.88 -9.13
N GLU A 272 -15.81 1.34 -9.80
CA GLU A 272 -15.17 0.08 -9.42
C GLU A 272 -14.55 0.16 -8.01
N LEU A 273 -14.14 1.36 -7.57
CA LEU A 273 -13.56 1.55 -6.22
C LEU A 273 -14.61 1.31 -5.12
N VAL A 274 -15.88 1.64 -5.38
CA VAL A 274 -16.97 1.58 -4.41
C VAL A 274 -17.77 0.29 -4.57
N GLU A 275 -18.13 -0.02 -5.79
CA GLU A 275 -18.96 -1.17 -6.14
C GLU A 275 -18.38 -1.90 -7.37
N PRO A 276 -17.42 -2.81 -7.14
CA PRO A 276 -16.80 -3.57 -8.21
C PRO A 276 -17.82 -4.34 -9.05
N THR A 277 -17.77 -4.18 -10.37
CA THR A 277 -18.65 -4.89 -11.30
C THR A 277 -18.39 -6.39 -11.33
N ARG A 278 -17.13 -6.78 -11.10
CA ARG A 278 -16.74 -8.18 -10.92
C ARG A 278 -16.22 -8.38 -9.51
N ARG A 279 -16.87 -9.27 -8.76
CA ARG A 279 -16.50 -9.58 -7.38
C ARG A 279 -15.76 -10.90 -7.35
N PHE A 280 -14.59 -10.89 -6.70
CA PHE A 280 -13.81 -12.09 -6.43
C PHE A 280 -13.98 -12.49 -4.97
N THR A 281 -14.17 -13.79 -4.76
CA THR A 281 -14.22 -14.39 -3.43
C THR A 281 -12.83 -14.70 -2.94
N VAL A 282 -12.65 -14.75 -1.63
CA VAL A 282 -11.40 -15.20 -1.01
C VAL A 282 -11.56 -16.62 -0.49
N GLN A 283 -10.52 -17.40 -0.61
CA GLN A 283 -10.43 -18.76 -0.09
C GLN A 283 -9.58 -18.75 1.17
N LYS A 284 -10.06 -19.38 2.25
CA LYS A 284 -9.23 -19.62 3.43
C LYS A 284 -8.21 -20.72 3.11
N VAL A 285 -6.93 -20.43 3.30
CA VAL A 285 -5.80 -21.32 2.99
C VAL A 285 -5.06 -21.80 4.24
N ARG A 286 -5.36 -21.19 5.40
CA ARG A 286 -4.89 -21.60 6.72
C ARG A 286 -5.86 -21.17 7.83
#